data_3a2c51c3a124e60dd541b38dc6733880
#
_entry.id   3a2c51c3a124e60dd541b38dc6733880
#
_cell.length_a   1.000
_cell.length_b   1.000
_cell.length_c   1.000
_cell.angle_alpha   90.00
_cell.angle_beta   90.00
_cell.angle_gamma   90.00
#
_symmetry.space_group_name_H-M   'P 1'
#
loop_
_entity.id
_entity.type
_entity.pdbx_description
1 polymer ?
#
loop_
_entity_poly.entity_id
_entity_poly.type
_entity_poly.pdbx_seq_one_letter_code
_entity_poly.pdbx_strand_id
1 'polypeptide(L)'
;VVTPPAVLACCVPGCDAPSADGFAAVLPLCGGHVTLVAEVAAEHVGTEDALPGPCPVCGSRVGVRWPSAVLCGTCEWRWGDVPDGELPPPRVDVVYYLRQRDDFGDRVKIGTTANPRRRLAAVPHQELLAFERGDRSVERRRHTAFADDRFPGTEWFRTTPALLEHVARVAAGVDDPWALHARWTSEALALRG
;
A
#
# COMPACT_ATOMS: atom_id res chain seq x y z
N VAL A 1 -49.98 -11.34 5.10
CA VAL A 1 -49.72 -11.55 3.67
C VAL A 1 -48.62 -10.58 3.29
N VAL A 2 -47.38 -11.05 3.11
CA VAL A 2 -46.25 -10.23 2.65
C VAL A 2 -46.35 -10.18 1.12
N THR A 3 -46.67 -9.02 0.59
CA THR A 3 -46.67 -8.80 -0.87
C THR A 3 -45.22 -8.94 -1.35
N PRO A 4 -44.92 -9.79 -2.34
CA PRO A 4 -43.56 -9.85 -2.88
C PRO A 4 -43.17 -8.48 -3.45
N PRO A 5 -41.90 -8.06 -3.34
CA PRO A 5 -41.44 -6.80 -3.93
C PRO A 5 -41.72 -6.81 -5.44
N ALA A 6 -42.23 -5.69 -5.94
CA ALA A 6 -42.48 -5.52 -7.38
C ALA A 6 -41.14 -5.65 -8.12
N VAL A 7 -41.09 -6.57 -9.10
CA VAL A 7 -39.94 -6.68 -9.98
C VAL A 7 -39.90 -5.45 -10.90
N LEU A 8 -38.88 -4.62 -10.77
CA LEU A 8 -38.69 -3.45 -11.63
C LEU A 8 -38.20 -3.88 -13.01
N ALA A 9 -38.66 -3.19 -14.05
CA ALA A 9 -38.11 -3.37 -15.40
C ALA A 9 -36.74 -2.70 -15.51
N CYS A 10 -35.92 -3.17 -16.45
CA CYS A 10 -34.65 -2.53 -16.78
C CYS A 10 -34.86 -1.07 -17.22
N CYS A 11 -34.04 -0.15 -16.74
CA CYS A 11 -34.18 1.27 -17.08
C CYS A 11 -33.59 1.65 -18.46
N VAL A 12 -32.97 0.72 -19.16
CA VAL A 12 -32.43 0.98 -20.50
C VAL A 12 -33.58 1.06 -21.50
N PRO A 13 -33.70 2.13 -22.30
CA PRO A 13 -34.76 2.27 -23.28
C PRO A 13 -34.84 1.10 -24.27
N GLY A 14 -36.04 0.54 -24.42
CA GLY A 14 -36.27 -0.60 -25.29
C GLY A 14 -35.91 -1.99 -24.70
N CYS A 15 -35.60 -2.06 -23.40
CA CYS A 15 -35.34 -3.31 -22.69
C CYS A 15 -36.48 -3.63 -21.75
N ASP A 16 -37.23 -4.72 -22.02
CA ASP A 16 -38.34 -5.20 -21.19
C ASP A 16 -37.91 -6.29 -20.17
N ALA A 17 -36.62 -6.57 -20.06
CA ALA A 17 -36.10 -7.57 -19.14
C ALA A 17 -36.23 -7.11 -17.68
N PRO A 18 -36.50 -8.04 -16.72
CA PRO A 18 -36.52 -7.71 -15.32
C PRO A 18 -35.14 -7.26 -14.83
N SER A 19 -35.11 -6.33 -13.86
CA SER A 19 -33.86 -5.91 -13.22
C SER A 19 -33.23 -7.06 -12.44
N ALA A 20 -31.88 -7.08 -12.39
CA ALA A 20 -31.13 -8.06 -11.62
C ALA A 20 -31.27 -7.78 -10.12
N ASP A 21 -31.29 -8.84 -9.33
CA ASP A 21 -31.32 -8.75 -7.87
C ASP A 21 -30.09 -7.96 -7.35
N GLY A 22 -30.34 -7.08 -6.38
CA GLY A 22 -29.30 -6.24 -5.77
C GLY A 22 -29.10 -4.88 -6.44
N PHE A 23 -29.47 -4.69 -7.71
CA PHE A 23 -29.37 -3.41 -8.43
C PHE A 23 -30.66 -2.63 -8.51
N ALA A 24 -31.80 -3.29 -8.34
CA ALA A 24 -33.12 -2.69 -8.51
C ALA A 24 -33.41 -1.45 -7.65
N ALA A 25 -32.79 -1.33 -6.48
CA ALA A 25 -33.03 -0.20 -5.57
C ALA A 25 -32.26 1.08 -5.95
N VAL A 26 -31.16 0.97 -6.70
CA VAL A 26 -30.26 2.09 -7.03
C VAL A 26 -30.33 2.40 -8.53
N LEU A 27 -30.19 1.37 -9.35
CA LEU A 27 -30.23 1.48 -10.81
C LEU A 27 -30.82 0.16 -11.36
N PRO A 28 -32.09 0.15 -11.78
CA PRO A 28 -32.75 -1.08 -12.24
C PRO A 28 -32.20 -1.51 -13.62
N LEU A 29 -31.16 -2.33 -13.61
CA LEU A 29 -30.54 -2.91 -14.79
C LEU A 29 -30.81 -4.41 -14.84
N CYS A 30 -31.12 -4.99 -16.01
CA CYS A 30 -31.10 -6.42 -16.19
C CYS A 30 -29.67 -6.98 -16.21
N GLY A 31 -29.51 -8.30 -16.02
CA GLY A 31 -28.20 -8.94 -15.96
C GLY A 31 -27.29 -8.63 -17.17
N GLY A 32 -27.86 -8.59 -18.36
CA GLY A 32 -27.10 -8.24 -19.59
C GLY A 32 -26.57 -6.80 -19.58
N HIS A 33 -27.40 -5.84 -19.13
CA HIS A 33 -26.96 -4.44 -19.03
C HIS A 33 -26.01 -4.19 -17.86
N VAL A 34 -26.10 -4.93 -16.75
CA VAL A 34 -25.10 -4.92 -15.67
C VAL A 34 -23.73 -5.34 -16.22
N THR A 35 -23.69 -6.44 -17.00
CA THR A 35 -22.43 -6.91 -17.62
C THR A 35 -21.88 -5.88 -18.59
N LEU A 36 -22.70 -5.32 -19.46
CA LEU A 36 -22.27 -4.30 -20.42
C LEU A 36 -21.70 -3.05 -19.73
N VAL A 37 -22.38 -2.56 -18.69
CA VAL A 37 -21.89 -1.39 -17.92
C VAL A 37 -20.57 -1.72 -17.23
N ALA A 38 -20.42 -2.94 -16.68
CA ALA A 38 -19.17 -3.35 -16.05
C ALA A 38 -18.01 -3.43 -17.05
N GLU A 39 -18.27 -3.96 -18.25
CA GLU A 39 -17.27 -4.01 -19.34
C GLU A 39 -16.83 -2.60 -19.76
N VAL A 40 -17.79 -1.71 -20.03
CA VAL A 40 -17.50 -0.31 -20.40
C VAL A 40 -16.77 0.42 -19.28
N ALA A 41 -17.19 0.23 -18.02
CA ALA A 41 -16.50 0.83 -16.88
C ALA A 41 -15.06 0.29 -16.77
N ALA A 42 -14.82 -1.00 -16.94
CA ALA A 42 -13.50 -1.61 -16.90
C ALA A 42 -12.57 -1.05 -18.00
N GLU A 43 -13.12 -0.74 -19.18
CA GLU A 43 -12.35 -0.11 -20.27
C GLU A 43 -11.91 1.33 -19.97
N HIS A 44 -12.67 2.07 -19.14
CA HIS A 44 -12.42 3.50 -18.92
C HIS A 44 -11.78 3.82 -17.55
N VAL A 45 -12.04 2.99 -16.57
CA VAL A 45 -11.65 3.27 -15.16
C VAL A 45 -10.72 2.19 -14.59
N GLY A 46 -10.72 1.00 -15.22
CA GLY A 46 -10.11 -0.20 -14.64
C GLY A 46 -10.94 -0.74 -13.46
N THR A 47 -10.59 -1.91 -13.00
CA THR A 47 -11.23 -2.56 -11.85
C THR A 47 -10.17 -2.86 -10.80
N GLU A 48 -10.39 -2.37 -9.59
CA GLU A 48 -9.51 -2.71 -8.47
C GLU A 48 -9.60 -4.21 -8.17
N ASP A 49 -8.46 -4.88 -8.05
CA ASP A 49 -8.35 -6.31 -7.84
C ASP A 49 -7.08 -6.64 -7.05
N ALA A 50 -6.98 -7.86 -6.53
CA ALA A 50 -5.75 -8.34 -5.94
C ALA A 50 -4.76 -8.77 -7.03
N LEU A 51 -3.49 -8.35 -6.91
CA LEU A 51 -2.44 -8.91 -7.76
C LEU A 51 -2.26 -10.40 -7.46
N PRO A 52 -1.92 -11.22 -8.47
CA PRO A 52 -1.65 -12.66 -8.30
C PRO A 52 -0.54 -12.97 -7.29
N GLY A 53 0.32 -11.99 -7.04
CA GLY A 53 1.39 -12.01 -6.03
C GLY A 53 1.81 -10.60 -5.66
N PRO A 54 2.75 -10.44 -4.72
CA PRO A 54 3.29 -9.13 -4.40
C PRO A 54 3.96 -8.49 -5.61
N CYS A 55 3.71 -7.21 -5.86
CA CYS A 55 4.38 -6.47 -6.91
C CYS A 55 5.91 -6.54 -6.73
N PRO A 56 6.69 -6.96 -7.73
CA PRO A 56 8.13 -7.12 -7.59
C PRO A 56 8.86 -5.77 -7.40
N VAL A 57 8.23 -4.67 -7.77
CA VAL A 57 8.80 -3.32 -7.64
C VAL A 57 8.52 -2.73 -6.26
N CYS A 58 7.26 -2.71 -5.82
CA CYS A 58 6.86 -2.06 -4.58
C CYS A 58 6.25 -3.01 -3.54
N GLY A 59 5.96 -4.25 -3.94
CA GLY A 59 5.38 -5.33 -3.15
C GLY A 59 3.92 -5.13 -2.73
N SER A 60 3.24 -4.13 -3.25
CA SER A 60 1.79 -4.00 -3.10
C SER A 60 1.09 -5.27 -3.59
N ARG A 61 -0.04 -5.59 -2.98
CA ARG A 61 -0.94 -6.66 -3.44
C ARG A 61 -2.18 -6.11 -4.13
N VAL A 62 -2.34 -4.80 -4.18
CA VAL A 62 -3.44 -4.13 -4.86
C VAL A 62 -3.08 -3.90 -6.31
N GLY A 63 -3.94 -4.32 -7.20
CA GLY A 63 -3.82 -4.11 -8.63
C GLY A 63 -5.02 -3.35 -9.19
N VAL A 64 -4.87 -2.85 -10.40
CA VAL A 64 -5.95 -2.34 -11.24
C VAL A 64 -5.97 -3.17 -12.51
N ARG A 65 -7.07 -3.88 -12.72
CA ARG A 65 -7.29 -4.70 -13.90
C ARG A 65 -7.88 -3.85 -15.02
N TRP A 66 -7.21 -3.83 -16.14
CA TRP A 66 -7.67 -3.28 -17.41
C TRP A 66 -7.96 -4.42 -18.38
N PRO A 67 -8.68 -4.18 -19.48
CA PRO A 67 -8.98 -5.23 -20.47
C PRO A 67 -7.73 -5.97 -21.00
N SER A 68 -6.61 -5.27 -21.15
CA SER A 68 -5.37 -5.79 -21.73
C SER A 68 -4.23 -5.98 -20.74
N ALA A 69 -4.37 -5.56 -19.49
CA ALA A 69 -3.28 -5.58 -18.53
C ALA A 69 -3.79 -5.51 -17.07
N VAL A 70 -2.96 -5.97 -16.15
CA VAL A 70 -3.09 -5.69 -14.72
C VAL A 70 -1.92 -4.83 -14.31
N LEU A 71 -2.20 -3.65 -13.75
CA LEU A 71 -1.18 -2.74 -13.24
C LEU A 71 -1.17 -2.79 -11.71
N CYS A 72 -0.01 -2.59 -11.12
CA CYS A 72 0.06 -2.37 -9.69
C CYS A 72 -0.65 -1.06 -9.33
N GLY A 73 -1.63 -1.09 -8.42
CA GLY A 73 -2.37 0.09 -7.99
C GLY A 73 -1.53 1.13 -7.25
N THR A 74 -0.30 0.78 -6.88
CA THR A 74 0.61 1.66 -6.12
C THR A 74 1.69 2.28 -6.99
N CYS A 75 2.32 1.51 -7.90
CA CYS A 75 3.46 1.98 -8.70
C CYS A 75 3.24 1.82 -10.21
N GLU A 76 2.03 1.44 -10.62
CA GLU A 76 1.61 1.26 -12.02
C GLU A 76 2.43 0.24 -12.80
N TRP A 77 3.27 -0.56 -12.13
CA TRP A 77 4.03 -1.60 -12.79
C TRP A 77 3.10 -2.65 -13.39
N ARG A 78 3.31 -2.97 -14.68
CA ARG A 78 2.48 -3.95 -15.38
C ARG A 78 2.82 -5.35 -14.89
N TRP A 79 1.81 -6.09 -14.45
CA TRP A 79 1.98 -7.47 -14.04
C TRP A 79 2.36 -8.36 -15.24
N GLY A 80 3.41 -9.15 -15.06
CA GLY A 80 3.96 -10.01 -16.09
C GLY A 80 5.16 -9.43 -16.83
N ASP A 81 5.42 -8.12 -16.71
CA ASP A 81 6.68 -7.58 -17.19
C ASP A 81 7.82 -8.13 -16.33
N VAL A 82 8.86 -8.60 -16.98
CA VAL A 82 10.10 -8.96 -16.29
C VAL A 82 10.86 -7.66 -16.07
N PRO A 83 11.25 -7.33 -14.81
CA PRO A 83 12.17 -6.21 -14.62
C PRO A 83 13.39 -6.46 -15.49
N ASP A 84 13.75 -5.46 -16.29
CA ASP A 84 14.94 -5.56 -17.09
C ASP A 84 16.11 -5.90 -16.16
N GLY A 85 16.67 -7.10 -16.29
CA GLY A 85 17.72 -7.59 -15.42
C GLY A 85 19.02 -6.76 -15.51
N GLU A 86 19.11 -5.90 -16.53
CA GLU A 86 20.19 -4.94 -16.69
C GLU A 86 20.00 -3.67 -15.86
N LEU A 87 18.75 -3.38 -15.41
CA LEU A 87 18.46 -2.23 -14.57
C LEU A 87 18.09 -2.72 -13.16
N PRO A 88 19.02 -2.70 -12.22
CA PRO A 88 18.69 -3.04 -10.84
C PRO A 88 17.61 -2.07 -10.31
N PRO A 89 16.71 -2.55 -9.45
CA PRO A 89 15.67 -1.70 -8.86
C PRO A 89 16.30 -0.45 -8.23
N PRO A 90 15.64 0.72 -8.31
CA PRO A 90 16.18 1.94 -7.76
C PRO A 90 16.44 1.76 -6.27
N ARG A 91 17.60 2.21 -5.83
CA ARG A 91 17.94 2.21 -4.42
C ARG A 91 17.25 3.38 -3.74
N VAL A 92 16.35 3.07 -2.81
CA VAL A 92 15.70 4.04 -1.93
C VAL A 92 16.08 3.68 -0.50
N ASP A 93 17.05 4.40 0.06
CA ASP A 93 17.45 4.21 1.45
C ASP A 93 16.40 4.83 2.38
N VAL A 94 16.02 4.07 3.41
CA VAL A 94 15.07 4.52 4.42
C VAL A 94 15.61 4.28 5.83
N VAL A 95 15.30 5.20 6.74
CA VAL A 95 15.35 4.96 8.17
C VAL A 95 13.98 4.46 8.60
N TYR A 96 13.93 3.34 9.29
CA TYR A 96 12.71 2.72 9.77
C TYR A 96 12.58 2.85 11.29
N TYR A 97 11.34 2.97 11.75
CA TYR A 97 10.97 3.01 13.15
C TYR A 97 10.05 1.83 13.45
N LEU A 98 10.57 0.82 14.18
CA LEU A 98 9.84 -0.41 14.52
C LEU A 98 9.52 -0.41 16.01
N ARG A 99 8.29 -0.77 16.37
CA ARG A 99 7.87 -0.91 17.76
C ARG A 99 7.82 -2.38 18.16
N GLN A 100 8.32 -2.65 19.35
CA GLN A 100 8.25 -3.94 19.99
C GLN A 100 7.78 -3.75 21.43
N ARG A 101 6.77 -4.52 21.82
CA ARG A 101 6.28 -4.62 23.19
C ARG A 101 6.41 -6.06 23.63
N ASP A 102 7.20 -6.31 24.63
CA ASP A 102 7.44 -7.62 25.19
C ASP A 102 7.77 -7.51 26.69
N ASP A 103 8.21 -8.60 27.31
CA ASP A 103 8.57 -8.63 28.72
C ASP A 103 9.71 -7.66 29.11
N PHE A 104 10.47 -7.19 28.14
CA PHE A 104 11.50 -6.15 28.31
C PHE A 104 10.95 -4.71 28.19
N GLY A 105 9.65 -4.58 27.96
CA GLY A 105 8.95 -3.30 27.88
C GLY A 105 8.63 -2.84 26.46
N ASP A 106 8.16 -1.58 26.37
CA ASP A 106 7.83 -0.91 25.12
C ASP A 106 9.05 -0.17 24.59
N ARG A 107 9.48 -0.49 23.39
CA ARG A 107 10.70 0.05 22.78
C ARG A 107 10.57 0.28 21.31
N VAL A 108 11.34 1.23 20.78
CA VAL A 108 11.40 1.54 19.35
C VAL A 108 12.80 1.27 18.84
N LYS A 109 12.90 0.57 17.72
CA LYS A 109 14.15 0.39 16.97
C LYS A 109 14.25 1.44 15.89
N ILE A 110 15.42 2.09 15.80
CA ILE A 110 15.77 2.98 14.70
C ILE A 110 16.91 2.33 13.93
N GLY A 111 16.70 2.11 12.65
CA GLY A 111 17.71 1.50 11.79
C GLY A 111 17.53 1.94 10.34
N THR A 112 18.52 1.66 9.48
CA THR A 112 18.47 2.02 8.07
C THR A 112 18.62 0.82 7.16
N THR A 113 18.05 0.90 5.97
CA THR A 113 18.17 -0.11 4.93
C THR A 113 17.85 0.42 3.54
N ALA A 114 18.48 -0.15 2.52
CA ALA A 114 18.12 0.03 1.11
C ALA A 114 17.08 -1.01 0.62
N ASN A 115 16.80 -2.05 1.43
CA ASN A 115 15.81 -3.08 1.13
C ASN A 115 14.94 -3.34 2.37
N PRO A 116 13.93 -2.49 2.61
CA PRO A 116 13.11 -2.58 3.81
C PRO A 116 12.34 -3.89 3.92
N ARG A 117 11.88 -4.47 2.82
CA ARG A 117 11.17 -5.76 2.84
C ARG A 117 12.01 -6.88 3.43
N ARG A 118 13.21 -7.06 2.89
CA ARG A 118 14.14 -8.08 3.38
C ARG A 118 14.57 -7.81 4.81
N ARG A 119 14.85 -6.53 5.12
CA ARG A 119 15.32 -6.15 6.45
C ARG A 119 14.26 -6.33 7.52
N LEU A 120 13.04 -5.87 7.28
CA LEU A 120 11.96 -5.95 8.26
C LEU A 120 11.47 -7.39 8.44
N ALA A 121 11.52 -8.23 7.41
CA ALA A 121 11.23 -9.65 7.54
C ALA A 121 12.22 -10.37 8.49
N ALA A 122 13.46 -9.88 8.62
CA ALA A 122 14.49 -10.46 9.47
C ALA A 122 14.54 -9.86 10.89
N VAL A 123 13.82 -8.76 11.15
CA VAL A 123 13.82 -8.08 12.45
C VAL A 123 12.47 -8.32 13.14
N PRO A 124 12.45 -9.01 14.31
CA PRO A 124 11.22 -9.14 15.08
C PRO A 124 10.67 -7.77 15.46
N HIS A 125 9.40 -7.52 15.15
CA HIS A 125 8.68 -6.31 15.50
C HIS A 125 7.18 -6.56 15.46
N GLN A 126 6.42 -5.78 16.22
CA GLN A 126 4.96 -5.83 16.23
C GLN A 126 4.35 -4.78 15.29
N GLU A 127 5.01 -3.65 15.14
CA GLU A 127 4.47 -2.52 14.40
C GLU A 127 5.58 -1.77 13.66
N LEU A 128 5.35 -1.43 12.40
CA LEU A 128 6.13 -0.47 11.64
C LEU A 128 5.46 0.91 11.81
N LEU A 129 6.10 1.81 12.55
CA LEU A 129 5.56 3.12 12.87
C LEU A 129 5.74 4.14 11.73
N ALA A 130 6.92 4.16 11.11
CA ALA A 130 7.23 5.11 10.04
C ALA A 130 8.43 4.67 9.20
N PHE A 131 8.47 5.20 7.97
CA PHE A 131 9.70 5.35 7.19
C PHE A 131 10.06 6.82 7.05
N GLU A 132 11.34 7.12 7.18
CA GLU A 132 11.94 8.42 6.87
C GLU A 132 12.91 8.23 5.70
N ARG A 133 12.80 9.05 4.64
CA ARG A 133 13.75 8.95 3.52
C ARG A 133 15.12 9.40 3.97
N GLY A 134 16.11 8.53 3.81
CA GLY A 134 17.48 8.83 4.21
C GLY A 134 18.33 7.60 4.45
N ASP A 135 19.62 7.82 4.48
CA ASP A 135 20.66 6.83 4.62
C ASP A 135 21.17 6.73 6.07
N ARG A 136 22.33 6.09 6.23
CA ARG A 136 23.03 5.94 7.50
C ARG A 136 23.40 7.27 8.16
N SER A 137 23.46 8.37 7.44
CA SER A 137 23.72 9.69 8.01
C SER A 137 22.51 10.21 8.78
N VAL A 138 21.31 9.98 8.23
CA VAL A 138 20.03 10.29 8.91
C VAL A 138 19.88 9.42 10.15
N GLU A 139 20.09 8.11 10.05
CA GLU A 139 20.06 7.19 11.18
C GLU A 139 20.98 7.65 12.31
N ARG A 140 22.24 7.99 12.03
CA ARG A 140 23.18 8.51 13.05
C ARG A 140 22.67 9.77 13.72
N ARG A 141 22.09 10.72 12.96
CA ARG A 141 21.50 11.93 13.54
C ARG A 141 20.37 11.58 14.50
N ARG A 142 19.53 10.60 14.17
CA ARG A 142 18.44 10.14 15.05
C ARG A 142 18.99 9.44 16.29
N HIS A 143 20.01 8.58 16.13
CA HIS A 143 20.69 7.95 17.25
C HIS A 143 21.33 8.97 18.19
N THR A 144 21.90 10.05 17.67
CA THR A 144 22.45 11.14 18.49
C THR A 144 21.35 11.95 19.17
N ALA A 145 20.27 12.27 18.45
CA ALA A 145 19.15 13.04 19.00
C ALA A 145 18.44 12.33 20.16
N PHE A 146 18.43 11.00 20.18
CA PHE A 146 17.79 10.17 21.20
C PHE A 146 18.79 9.34 22.01
N ALA A 147 20.05 9.81 22.12
CA ALA A 147 21.12 9.04 22.77
C ALA A 147 20.79 8.65 24.22
N ASP A 148 20.13 9.53 24.98
CA ASP A 148 19.76 9.31 26.37
C ASP A 148 18.66 8.22 26.54
N ASP A 149 17.89 7.98 25.49
CA ASP A 149 16.84 6.97 25.47
C ASP A 149 17.34 5.61 24.97
N ARG A 150 18.56 5.55 24.46
CA ARG A 150 19.13 4.35 23.83
C ARG A 150 19.53 3.29 24.83
N PHE A 151 19.15 2.04 24.58
CA PHE A 151 19.68 0.92 25.35
C PHE A 151 21.14 0.67 24.95
N PRO A 152 22.06 0.56 25.91
CA PRO A 152 23.50 0.43 25.64
C PRO A 152 23.83 -0.69 24.67
N GLY A 153 24.67 -0.40 23.67
CA GLY A 153 25.13 -1.38 22.69
C GLY A 153 24.09 -1.87 21.68
N THR A 154 22.90 -1.25 21.63
CA THR A 154 21.81 -1.66 20.74
C THR A 154 21.34 -0.52 19.83
N GLU A 155 20.42 -0.82 18.90
CA GLU A 155 19.68 0.15 18.10
C GLU A 155 18.23 0.33 18.59
N TRP A 156 17.97 -0.06 19.85
CA TRP A 156 16.69 0.06 20.52
C TRP A 156 16.69 1.25 21.47
N PHE A 157 15.54 1.90 21.58
CA PHE A 157 15.32 3.12 22.35
C PHE A 157 14.08 2.95 23.24
N ARG A 158 14.10 3.54 24.43
CA ARG A 158 12.92 3.64 25.28
C ARG A 158 11.85 4.47 24.56
N THR A 159 10.62 4.05 24.71
CA THR A 159 9.47 4.77 24.14
C THR A 159 9.17 5.99 24.99
N THR A 160 9.86 7.10 24.71
CA THR A 160 9.64 8.39 25.38
C THR A 160 8.66 9.25 24.58
N PRO A 161 7.99 10.22 25.24
CA PRO A 161 7.12 11.17 24.54
C PRO A 161 7.85 11.92 23.42
N ALA A 162 9.09 12.31 23.62
CA ALA A 162 9.90 13.02 22.61
C ALA A 162 10.17 12.15 21.37
N LEU A 163 10.49 10.88 21.57
CA LEU A 163 10.69 9.93 20.45
C LEU A 163 9.38 9.68 19.73
N LEU A 164 8.28 9.44 20.44
CA LEU A 164 6.97 9.21 19.81
C LEU A 164 6.47 10.44 19.05
N GLU A 165 6.67 11.62 19.57
CA GLU A 165 6.33 12.87 18.89
C GLU A 165 7.16 13.05 17.60
N HIS A 166 8.45 12.70 17.64
CA HIS A 166 9.28 12.71 16.45
C HIS A 166 8.75 11.71 15.41
N VAL A 167 8.46 10.48 15.80
CA VAL A 167 7.89 9.45 14.90
C VAL A 167 6.56 9.92 14.31
N ALA A 168 5.67 10.51 15.11
CA ALA A 168 4.41 11.06 14.66
C ALA A 168 4.60 12.19 13.63
N ARG A 169 5.61 13.05 13.80
CA ARG A 169 5.96 14.07 12.79
C ARG A 169 6.44 13.46 11.48
N VAL A 170 7.26 12.40 11.56
CA VAL A 170 7.74 11.67 10.36
C VAL A 170 6.60 10.99 9.64
N ALA A 171 5.64 10.43 10.37
CA ALA A 171 4.45 9.77 9.84
C ALA A 171 3.33 10.74 9.43
N ALA A 172 3.46 12.05 9.70
CA ALA A 172 2.38 13.00 9.46
C ALA A 172 1.95 13.04 7.98
N GLY A 173 0.65 12.85 7.73
CA GLY A 173 0.07 12.79 6.38
C GLY A 173 0.36 11.48 5.62
N VAL A 174 0.78 10.43 6.32
CA VAL A 174 1.07 9.12 5.76
C VAL A 174 0.23 8.07 6.47
N ASP A 175 -0.73 7.47 5.77
CA ASP A 175 -1.59 6.43 6.32
C ASP A 175 -0.89 5.07 6.39
N ASP A 176 0.00 4.80 5.42
CA ASP A 176 0.77 3.56 5.33
C ASP A 176 2.23 3.84 4.94
N PRO A 177 3.21 3.48 5.81
CA PRO A 177 4.62 3.64 5.48
C PRO A 177 5.05 2.89 4.21
N TRP A 178 4.43 1.75 3.89
CA TRP A 178 4.74 0.99 2.69
C TRP A 178 4.28 1.70 1.42
N ALA A 179 3.11 2.33 1.44
CA ALA A 179 2.63 3.15 0.32
C ALA A 179 3.55 4.35 0.08
N LEU A 180 4.07 4.96 1.14
CA LEU A 180 5.06 6.04 1.04
C LEU A 180 6.36 5.56 0.40
N HIS A 181 6.89 4.40 0.83
CA HIS A 181 8.10 3.81 0.24
C HIS A 181 7.90 3.46 -1.24
N ALA A 182 6.74 2.91 -1.60
CA ALA A 182 6.39 2.60 -2.99
C ALA A 182 6.39 3.86 -3.87
N ARG A 183 5.81 4.96 -3.37
CA ARG A 183 5.84 6.26 -4.06
C ARG A 183 7.27 6.73 -4.31
N TRP A 184 8.15 6.69 -3.31
CA TRP A 184 9.56 7.05 -3.48
C TRP A 184 10.30 6.16 -4.48
N THR A 185 9.94 4.88 -4.53
CA THR A 185 10.49 3.93 -5.51
C THR A 185 10.05 4.30 -6.91
N SER A 186 8.77 4.63 -7.11
CA SER A 186 8.23 5.08 -8.40
C SER A 186 8.86 6.40 -8.86
N GLU A 187 9.01 7.37 -7.95
CA GLU A 187 9.72 8.63 -8.23
C GLU A 187 11.17 8.37 -8.69
N ALA A 188 11.87 7.46 -8.00
CA ALA A 188 13.25 7.12 -8.34
C ALA A 188 13.37 6.36 -9.68
N LEU A 189 12.35 5.57 -10.05
CA LEU A 189 12.26 4.94 -11.38
C LEU A 189 12.03 5.98 -12.47
N ALA A 190 11.10 6.91 -12.27
CA ALA A 190 10.81 7.97 -13.24
C ALA A 190 12.01 8.89 -13.53
N LEU A 191 12.94 9.03 -12.58
CA LEU A 191 14.17 9.81 -12.77
C LEU A 191 15.26 9.07 -13.55
N ARG A 192 15.09 7.79 -13.85
CA ARG A 192 16.05 6.97 -14.62
C ARG A 192 15.74 6.91 -16.12
N GLY A 193 14.51 7.26 -16.51
CA GLY A 193 14.07 7.34 -17.92
C GLY A 193 14.18 8.76 -18.42
#